data_7c1665ad2e12a490880b02bf80d6d49a
#
_entry.id   7c1665ad2e12a490880b02bf80d6d49a
#
_cell.length_a   1.000
_cell.length_b   1.000
_cell.length_c   1.000
_cell.angle_alpha   90.00
_cell.angle_beta   90.00
_cell.angle_gamma   90.00
#
_symmetry.space_group_name_H-M   'P 1'
#
loop_
_entity.id
_entity.type
_entity.pdbx_description
1 polymer ?
#
loop_
_entity_poly.entity_id
_entity_poly.type
_entity_poly.pdbx_seq_one_letter_code
_entity_poly.pdbx_strand_id
1 'polypeptide(L)'
;MIVVPDASVILKWVLEREDEPGHPQAVKLEAALLAEQVEIQVPTLWRYEIGNVLGLKQPRMATELMRALLAYEFEEIPLRTDYALEVLAHMKDVTGVTFYDSAYHVLAVRTKGLSLTADTAYVKRAKRKGHVALLADWEGP
;
A
#
# COMPACT_ATOMS: atom_id res chain seq x y z
N MET A 1 -1.04 -11.04 11.25
CA MET A 1 -1.61 -9.71 10.96
C MET A 1 -1.52 -9.43 9.48
N ILE A 2 -2.61 -9.03 8.87
CA ILE A 2 -2.64 -8.64 7.45
C ILE A 2 -2.38 -7.15 7.33
N VAL A 3 -1.43 -6.78 6.49
CA VAL A 3 -1.11 -5.39 6.16
C VAL A 3 -1.32 -5.20 4.66
N VAL A 4 -1.97 -4.10 4.31
CA VAL A 4 -2.20 -3.69 2.92
C VAL A 4 -1.46 -2.38 2.68
N PRO A 5 -0.16 -2.44 2.32
CA PRO A 5 0.60 -1.23 2.01
C PRO A 5 0.23 -0.73 0.61
N ASP A 6 0.07 0.57 0.46
CA ASP A 6 -0.08 1.12 -0.88
C ASP A 6 1.26 1.20 -1.62
N ALA A 7 1.22 1.56 -2.90
CA ALA A 7 2.42 1.63 -3.72
C ALA A 7 3.48 2.60 -3.15
N SER A 8 3.06 3.69 -2.50
CA SER A 8 3.99 4.66 -1.91
C SER A 8 4.86 4.05 -0.80
N VAL A 9 4.31 3.10 -0.05
CA VAL A 9 5.03 2.39 1.01
C VAL A 9 6.02 1.39 0.42
N ILE A 10 5.55 0.55 -0.50
CA ILE A 10 6.37 -0.49 -1.15
C ILE A 10 7.56 0.13 -1.90
N LEU A 11 7.33 1.25 -2.59
CA LEU A 11 8.37 1.96 -3.31
C LEU A 11 9.51 2.47 -2.41
N LYS A 12 9.26 2.70 -1.13
CA LYS A 12 10.31 3.09 -0.17
C LYS A 12 11.35 2.00 0.06
N TRP A 13 11.04 0.75 -0.27
CA TRP A 13 12.00 -0.36 -0.15
C TRP A 13 13.09 -0.32 -1.23
N VAL A 14 12.81 0.32 -2.36
CA VAL A 14 13.73 0.36 -3.51
C VAL A 14 14.15 1.76 -3.91
N LEU A 15 13.37 2.79 -3.57
CA LEU A 15 13.70 4.19 -3.79
C LEU A 15 14.25 4.77 -2.49
N GLU A 16 15.54 4.59 -2.27
CA GLU A 16 16.21 4.97 -1.02
C GLU A 16 16.24 6.49 -0.82
N ARG A 17 15.45 6.97 0.10
CA ARG A 17 15.54 8.32 0.68
C ARG A 17 15.42 8.19 2.19
N GLU A 18 16.56 8.00 2.85
CA GLU A 18 16.64 7.80 4.31
C GLU A 18 16.06 8.97 5.10
N ASP A 19 16.01 10.15 4.52
CA ASP A 19 15.47 11.38 5.10
C ASP A 19 13.95 11.53 4.92
N GLU A 20 13.29 10.66 4.16
CA GLU A 20 11.85 10.73 3.97
C GLU A 20 11.08 10.29 5.23
N PRO A 21 9.97 11.01 5.58
CA PRO A 21 9.08 10.54 6.63
C PRO A 21 8.57 9.13 6.33
N GLY A 22 8.62 8.26 7.34
CA GLY A 22 8.14 6.89 7.19
C GLY A 22 9.16 5.89 6.64
N HIS A 23 10.36 6.31 6.22
CA HIS A 23 11.38 5.39 5.76
C HIS A 23 11.75 4.32 6.81
N PRO A 24 12.00 4.65 8.09
CA PRO A 24 12.25 3.64 9.11
C PRO A 24 11.11 2.65 9.28
N GLN A 25 9.87 3.13 9.18
CA GLN A 25 8.68 2.28 9.28
C GLN A 25 8.51 1.36 8.08
N ALA A 26 8.86 1.84 6.88
CA ALA A 26 8.88 0.99 5.68
C ALA A 26 9.89 -0.15 5.82
N VAL A 27 11.10 0.14 6.32
CA VAL A 27 12.12 -0.88 6.61
C VAL A 27 11.64 -1.86 7.68
N LYS A 28 10.97 -1.35 8.73
CA LYS A 28 10.38 -2.21 9.77
C LYS A 28 9.30 -3.14 9.20
N LEU A 29 8.48 -2.66 8.27
CA LEU A 29 7.46 -3.47 7.62
C LEU A 29 8.09 -4.59 6.78
N GLU A 30 9.13 -4.29 6.01
CA GLU A 30 9.86 -5.29 5.24
C GLU A 30 10.47 -6.35 6.17
N ALA A 31 11.10 -5.93 7.27
CA ALA A 31 11.66 -6.85 8.26
C ALA A 31 10.58 -7.73 8.89
N ALA A 32 9.42 -7.18 9.21
CA ALA A 32 8.28 -7.93 9.75
C ALA A 32 7.73 -8.96 8.76
N LEU A 33 7.71 -8.62 7.47
CA LEU A 33 7.33 -9.56 6.40
C LEU A 33 8.32 -10.73 6.33
N LEU A 34 9.61 -10.43 6.29
CA LEU A 34 10.66 -11.45 6.22
C LEU A 34 10.70 -12.34 7.46
N ALA A 35 10.29 -11.82 8.60
CA ALA A 35 10.17 -12.56 9.86
C ALA A 35 8.81 -13.26 10.03
N GLU A 36 7.97 -13.25 8.99
CA GLU A 36 6.63 -13.86 8.99
C GLU A 36 5.69 -13.33 10.10
N GLN A 37 5.94 -12.11 10.56
CA GLN A 37 5.10 -11.44 11.58
C GLN A 37 3.87 -10.75 10.96
N VAL A 38 3.97 -10.41 9.68
CA VAL A 38 2.87 -9.84 8.89
C VAL A 38 2.72 -10.61 7.58
N GLU A 39 1.50 -10.61 7.07
CA GLU A 39 1.16 -11.08 5.73
C GLU A 39 0.76 -9.86 4.91
N ILE A 40 1.34 -9.70 3.73
CA ILE A 40 1.01 -8.59 2.85
C ILE A 40 0.03 -9.04 1.78
N GLN A 41 -1.07 -8.30 1.68
CA GLN A 41 -2.03 -8.42 0.59
C GLN A 41 -2.12 -7.08 -0.14
N VAL A 42 -2.26 -7.13 -1.46
CA VAL A 42 -2.34 -5.94 -2.31
C VAL A 42 -3.41 -6.13 -3.39
N PRO A 43 -4.10 -5.06 -3.82
CA PRO A 43 -4.90 -5.13 -5.03
C PRO A 43 -3.97 -5.27 -6.24
N THR A 44 -4.41 -5.95 -7.29
CA THR A 44 -3.60 -6.17 -8.50
C THR A 44 -3.10 -4.88 -9.14
N LEU A 45 -3.74 -3.77 -8.88
CA LEU A 45 -3.35 -2.46 -9.36
C LEU A 45 -1.93 -2.03 -8.90
N TRP A 46 -1.41 -2.60 -7.81
CA TRP A 46 -0.08 -2.23 -7.29
C TRP A 46 1.02 -2.37 -8.33
N ARG A 47 0.93 -3.38 -9.20
CA ARG A 47 1.91 -3.61 -10.28
C ARG A 47 1.96 -2.43 -11.26
N TYR A 48 0.80 -1.89 -11.60
CA TYR A 48 0.71 -0.76 -12.52
C TYR A 48 1.26 0.51 -11.88
N GLU A 49 0.95 0.74 -10.63
CA GLU A 49 1.40 1.93 -9.90
C GLU A 49 2.92 1.93 -9.69
N ILE A 50 3.50 0.83 -9.21
CA ILE A 50 4.94 0.75 -9.03
C ILE A 50 5.67 0.83 -10.37
N GLY A 51 5.18 0.14 -11.39
CA GLY A 51 5.75 0.18 -12.73
C GLY A 51 5.77 1.59 -13.31
N ASN A 52 4.69 2.33 -13.15
CA ASN A 52 4.61 3.72 -13.59
C ASN A 52 5.67 4.61 -12.91
N VAL A 53 5.79 4.51 -11.58
CA VAL A 53 6.75 5.32 -10.83
C VAL A 53 8.19 4.93 -11.17
N LEU A 54 8.50 3.64 -11.21
CA LEU A 54 9.85 3.16 -11.54
C LEU A 54 10.27 3.57 -12.96
N GLY A 55 9.38 3.40 -13.93
CA GLY A 55 9.65 3.75 -15.32
C GLY A 55 9.89 5.24 -15.53
N LEU A 56 9.19 6.09 -14.78
CA LEU A 56 9.33 7.55 -14.88
C LEU A 56 10.51 8.09 -14.06
N LYS A 57 10.73 7.57 -12.85
CA LYS A 57 11.75 8.13 -11.94
C LYS A 57 13.09 7.43 -11.98
N GLN A 58 13.11 6.14 -12.32
CA GLN A 58 14.33 5.32 -12.33
C GLN A 58 14.42 4.48 -13.61
N PRO A 59 14.37 5.10 -14.80
CA PRO A 59 14.25 4.34 -16.06
C PRO A 59 15.41 3.37 -16.30
N ARG A 60 16.61 3.67 -15.81
CA ARG A 60 17.77 2.78 -15.96
C ARG A 60 17.69 1.53 -15.09
N MET A 61 17.10 1.66 -13.92
CA MET A 61 17.00 0.58 -12.91
C MET A 61 15.62 -0.06 -12.87
N ALA A 62 14.66 0.48 -13.61
CA ALA A 62 13.23 0.09 -13.47
C ALA A 62 13.00 -1.41 -13.61
N THR A 63 13.61 -2.06 -14.58
CA THR A 63 13.44 -3.51 -14.79
C THR A 63 13.93 -4.33 -13.60
N GLU A 64 15.10 -4.01 -13.09
CA GLU A 64 15.71 -4.72 -11.97
C GLU A 64 14.94 -4.47 -10.67
N LEU A 65 14.53 -3.23 -10.42
CA LEU A 65 13.74 -2.86 -9.24
C LEU A 65 12.36 -3.51 -9.28
N MET A 66 11.72 -3.56 -10.45
CA MET A 66 10.44 -4.25 -10.64
C MET A 66 10.55 -5.74 -10.34
N ARG A 67 11.60 -6.39 -10.85
CA ARG A 67 11.84 -7.81 -10.55
C ARG A 67 12.04 -8.07 -9.06
N ALA A 68 12.79 -7.19 -8.39
CA ALA A 68 13.02 -7.30 -6.95
C ALA A 68 11.71 -7.21 -6.16
N LEU A 69 10.82 -6.29 -6.50
CA LEU A 69 9.53 -6.13 -5.84
C LEU A 69 8.58 -7.30 -6.15
N LEU A 70 8.53 -7.76 -7.40
CA LEU A 70 7.70 -8.91 -7.77
C LEU A 70 8.16 -10.21 -7.13
N ALA A 71 9.45 -10.34 -6.78
CA ALA A 71 10.01 -11.51 -6.12
C ALA A 71 9.50 -11.73 -4.69
N TYR A 72 8.89 -10.72 -4.06
CA TYR A 72 8.21 -10.91 -2.76
C TYR A 72 6.96 -11.79 -2.87
N GLU A 73 6.38 -11.92 -4.06
CA GLU A 73 5.20 -12.76 -4.32
C GLU A 73 4.04 -12.46 -3.37
N PHE A 74 3.72 -11.17 -3.19
CA PHE A 74 2.57 -10.77 -2.37
C PHE A 74 1.28 -11.43 -2.85
N GLU A 75 0.39 -11.71 -1.92
CA GLU A 75 -0.96 -12.14 -2.27
C GLU A 75 -1.71 -11.00 -2.96
N GLU A 76 -2.02 -11.18 -4.23
CA GLU A 76 -2.69 -10.18 -5.05
C GLU A 76 -4.19 -10.49 -5.13
N ILE A 77 -5.00 -9.51 -4.80
CA ILE A 77 -6.45 -9.65 -4.77
C ILE A 77 -7.05 -8.97 -6.02
N PRO A 78 -7.67 -9.73 -6.92
CA PRO A 78 -8.26 -9.15 -8.13
C PRO A 78 -9.50 -8.32 -7.80
N LEU A 79 -9.74 -7.30 -8.61
CA LEU A 79 -10.90 -6.43 -8.48
C LEU A 79 -12.15 -7.10 -9.07
N ARG A 80 -12.76 -8.00 -8.30
CA ARG A 80 -14.04 -8.62 -8.67
C ARG A 80 -15.19 -7.66 -8.42
N THR A 81 -16.38 -7.99 -8.91
CA THR A 81 -17.56 -7.12 -8.85
C THR A 81 -17.89 -6.67 -7.43
N ASP A 82 -17.95 -7.58 -6.47
CA ASP A 82 -18.26 -7.27 -5.07
C ASP A 82 -17.25 -6.27 -4.47
N TYR A 83 -15.97 -6.50 -4.67
CA TYR A 83 -14.91 -5.62 -4.23
C TYR A 83 -15.02 -4.24 -4.90
N ALA A 84 -15.22 -4.20 -6.22
CA ALA A 84 -15.35 -2.94 -6.97
C ALA A 84 -16.53 -2.09 -6.45
N LEU A 85 -17.67 -2.73 -6.17
CA LEU A 85 -18.85 -2.03 -5.64
C LEU A 85 -18.62 -1.48 -4.23
N GLU A 86 -17.89 -2.21 -3.38
CA GLU A 86 -17.50 -1.74 -2.06
C GLU A 86 -16.56 -0.53 -2.14
N VAL A 87 -15.64 -0.52 -3.11
CA VAL A 87 -14.76 0.64 -3.35
C VAL A 87 -15.58 1.88 -3.73
N LEU A 88 -16.55 1.73 -4.63
CA LEU A 88 -17.43 2.84 -5.01
C LEU A 88 -18.27 3.33 -3.83
N ALA A 89 -18.78 2.43 -2.99
CA ALA A 89 -19.52 2.79 -1.78
C ALA A 89 -18.62 3.57 -0.79
N HIS A 90 -17.38 3.15 -0.63
CA HIS A 90 -16.40 3.86 0.19
C HIS A 90 -16.16 5.29 -0.31
N MET A 91 -16.05 5.49 -1.62
CA MET A 91 -15.87 6.82 -2.22
C MET A 91 -17.09 7.74 -2.00
N LYS A 92 -18.28 7.20 -1.84
CA LYS A 92 -19.47 7.99 -1.46
C LYS A 92 -19.40 8.46 -0.02
N ASP A 93 -18.88 7.62 0.87
CA ASP A 93 -18.78 7.92 2.29
C ASP A 93 -17.58 8.82 2.61
N VAL A 94 -16.51 8.70 1.85
CA VAL A 94 -15.27 9.47 2.04
C VAL A 94 -15.05 10.32 0.80
N THR A 95 -15.43 11.59 0.89
CA THR A 95 -15.36 12.51 -0.25
C THR A 95 -13.93 12.93 -0.58
N GLY A 96 -13.65 13.15 -1.86
CA GLY A 96 -12.38 13.68 -2.32
C GLY A 96 -11.24 12.66 -2.40
N VAL A 97 -11.55 11.36 -2.34
CA VAL A 97 -10.57 10.28 -2.49
C VAL A 97 -10.69 9.62 -3.86
N THR A 98 -9.58 9.03 -4.34
CA THR A 98 -9.58 8.30 -5.60
C THR A 98 -10.06 6.87 -5.43
N PHE A 99 -10.48 6.25 -6.53
CA PHE A 99 -10.77 4.82 -6.58
C PHE A 99 -9.53 3.98 -6.21
N TYR A 100 -8.36 4.39 -6.69
CA TYR A 100 -7.10 3.69 -6.44
C TYR A 100 -6.74 3.63 -4.96
N ASP A 101 -6.71 4.78 -4.26
CA ASP A 101 -6.42 4.82 -2.83
C ASP A 101 -7.49 4.08 -2.03
N SER A 102 -8.74 4.21 -2.42
CA SER A 102 -9.87 3.52 -1.80
C SER A 102 -9.77 2.01 -1.95
N ALA A 103 -9.23 1.50 -3.07
CA ALA A 103 -9.07 0.06 -3.28
C ALA A 103 -8.16 -0.58 -2.24
N TYR A 104 -7.04 0.06 -1.87
CA TYR A 104 -6.17 -0.42 -0.80
C TYR A 104 -6.88 -0.43 0.56
N HIS A 105 -7.56 0.66 0.88
CA HIS A 105 -8.24 0.78 2.17
C HIS A 105 -9.40 -0.22 2.30
N VAL A 106 -10.22 -0.36 1.28
CA VAL A 106 -11.33 -1.32 1.27
C VAL A 106 -10.81 -2.75 1.37
N LEU A 107 -9.69 -3.08 0.73
CA LEU A 107 -9.07 -4.39 0.89
C LEU A 107 -8.71 -4.67 2.35
N ALA A 108 -8.13 -3.70 3.05
CA ALA A 108 -7.82 -3.83 4.47
C ALA A 108 -9.08 -4.04 5.32
N VAL A 109 -10.17 -3.34 5.02
CA VAL A 109 -11.45 -3.54 5.71
C VAL A 109 -11.98 -4.95 5.47
N ARG A 110 -11.98 -5.42 4.22
CA ARG A 110 -12.46 -6.76 3.83
C ARG A 110 -11.71 -7.88 4.55
N THR A 111 -10.41 -7.72 4.73
CA THR A 111 -9.53 -8.73 5.32
C THR A 111 -9.31 -8.55 6.82
N LYS A 112 -9.93 -7.54 7.41
CA LYS A 112 -9.71 -7.13 8.80
C LYS A 112 -8.24 -6.82 9.11
N GLY A 113 -7.54 -6.31 8.09
CA GLY A 113 -6.15 -5.90 8.16
C GLY A 113 -5.98 -4.40 8.40
N LEU A 114 -4.79 -3.90 8.08
CA LEU A 114 -4.43 -2.49 8.22
C LEU A 114 -3.86 -1.97 6.90
N SER A 115 -4.49 -0.96 6.33
CA SER A 115 -3.92 -0.22 5.20
C SER A 115 -2.88 0.77 5.69
N LEU A 116 -1.67 0.72 5.11
CA LEU A 116 -0.60 1.68 5.39
C LEU A 116 -0.36 2.54 4.16
N THR A 117 -0.32 3.85 4.36
CA THR A 117 -0.07 4.82 3.30
C THR A 117 0.85 5.94 3.78
N ALA A 118 1.58 6.55 2.88
CA ALA A 118 2.35 7.77 3.15
C ALA A 118 1.51 9.05 2.89
N ASP A 119 0.27 8.92 2.44
CA ASP A 119 -0.61 10.04 2.10
C ASP A 119 -1.36 10.56 3.32
N THR A 120 -0.85 11.66 3.88
CA THR A 120 -1.44 12.33 5.05
C THR A 120 -2.86 12.83 4.77
N ALA A 121 -3.11 13.36 3.58
CA ALA A 121 -4.43 13.89 3.20
C ALA A 121 -5.47 12.76 3.15
N TYR A 122 -5.11 11.61 2.61
CA TYR A 122 -5.99 10.44 2.59
C TYR A 122 -6.36 9.99 4.01
N VAL A 123 -5.37 9.83 4.88
CA VAL A 123 -5.62 9.40 6.27
C VAL A 123 -6.55 10.38 6.99
N LYS A 124 -6.34 11.68 6.84
CA LYS A 124 -7.24 12.69 7.44
C LYS A 124 -8.69 12.53 7.01
N ARG A 125 -8.93 12.20 5.73
CA ARG A 125 -10.28 12.03 5.18
C ARG A 125 -10.92 10.71 5.59
N ALA A 126 -10.14 9.64 5.71
CA ALA A 126 -10.63 8.27 5.78
C ALA A 126 -10.46 7.59 7.16
N LYS A 127 -9.70 8.17 8.09
CA LYS A 127 -9.35 7.53 9.37
C LYS A 127 -10.57 7.09 10.21
N ARG A 128 -11.71 7.79 10.08
CA ARG A 128 -12.94 7.42 10.79
C ARG A 128 -13.51 6.05 10.40
N LYS A 129 -13.13 5.55 9.22
CA LYS A 129 -13.56 4.22 8.76
C LYS A 129 -12.76 3.09 9.41
N GLY A 130 -11.68 3.40 10.14
CA GLY A 130 -10.78 2.40 10.69
C GLY A 130 -9.93 1.71 9.62
N HIS A 131 -9.12 0.78 10.03
CA HIS A 131 -8.28 -0.05 9.16
C HIS A 131 -7.30 0.72 8.24
N VAL A 132 -6.94 1.94 8.62
CA VAL A 132 -5.96 2.76 7.89
C VAL A 132 -5.09 3.53 8.87
N ALA A 133 -3.80 3.64 8.55
CA ALA A 133 -2.85 4.43 9.31
C ALA A 133 -1.81 5.07 8.39
N LEU A 134 -1.27 6.19 8.84
CA LEU A 134 -0.12 6.80 8.19
C LEU A 134 1.11 5.94 8.49
N LEU A 135 1.90 5.66 7.46
CA LEU A 135 3.11 4.85 7.63
C LEU A 135 4.04 5.40 8.72
N ALA A 136 4.24 6.74 8.75
CA ALA A 136 5.13 7.38 9.72
C ALA A 136 4.73 7.15 11.19
N ASP A 137 3.46 6.85 11.44
CA ASP A 137 2.91 6.60 12.79
C ASP A 137 2.86 5.10 13.14
N TRP A 138 3.24 4.22 12.22
CA TRP A 138 3.15 2.78 12.44
C TRP A 138 4.31 2.26 13.31
N GLU A 139 3.97 1.62 14.41
CA GLU A 139 4.97 1.14 15.39
C GLU A 139 5.36 -0.33 15.23
N GLY A 140 4.72 -1.05 14.33
CA GLY A 140 4.96 -2.47 14.06
C GLY A 140 3.73 -3.34 14.33
N PRO A 141 3.87 -4.64 14.09
CA PRO A 141 2.78 -5.58 14.32
C PRO A 141 2.48 -5.78 15.81
#